data_69e956e031e04d2302886ce30889ed99
#
_entry.id   69e956e031e04d2302886ce30889ed99
#
_cell.length_a   1.000
_cell.length_b   1.000
_cell.length_c   1.000
_cell.angle_alpha   90.00
_cell.angle_beta   90.00
_cell.angle_gamma   90.00
#
_symmetry.space_group_name_H-M   'P 1'
#
loop_
_entity.id
_entity.type
_entity.pdbx_description
1 polymer ?
#
loop_
_entity_poly.entity_id
_entity_poly.type
_entity_poly.pdbx_seq_one_letter_code
_entity_poly.pdbx_strand_id
1 'polypeptide(L)'
;MDNSNNTIAGWVLFAGICALGLSIGTGMLSAGHAPETPGFPIEDADAGAGGGESAVPLANLLAAGDAEKGKAVFAKCAACHTIEQGGAQGIGPNLWAALGKPHGHVPGFAYSGALTSIPGNWDFAGMDEWLKSPRKYAPGTKMSFAGLGNAQERADLILYMNNMGSNLPLPAPEAAPAEEAAPAEGDAPAEGDAAAPAEAKQ
;
A
#
# COMPACT_ATOMS: atom_id res chain seq x y z
N MET A 1 48.84 8.26 -38.67
CA MET A 1 47.74 8.17 -37.67
C MET A 1 47.99 6.90 -36.87
N ASP A 2 48.39 7.09 -35.63
CA ASP A 2 49.01 6.05 -34.81
C ASP A 2 48.04 4.90 -34.46
N ASN A 3 48.38 3.72 -34.98
CA ASN A 3 47.66 2.46 -34.72
C ASN A 3 47.66 2.08 -33.23
N SER A 4 48.53 2.71 -32.45
CA SER A 4 48.73 2.51 -31.00
C SER A 4 47.48 2.88 -30.17
N ASN A 5 46.86 4.03 -30.45
CA ASN A 5 45.66 4.45 -29.75
C ASN A 5 44.46 3.53 -30.00
N ASN A 6 44.35 3.01 -31.22
CA ASN A 6 43.29 2.08 -31.57
C ASN A 6 43.49 0.70 -30.91
N THR A 7 44.75 0.27 -30.77
CA THR A 7 45.11 -0.97 -30.07
C THR A 7 44.81 -0.84 -28.55
N ILE A 8 45.17 0.30 -27.92
CA ILE A 8 44.87 0.56 -26.52
C ILE A 8 43.37 0.58 -26.29
N ALA A 9 42.58 1.29 -27.12
CA ALA A 9 41.14 1.32 -27.05
C ALA A 9 40.52 -0.08 -27.17
N GLY A 10 41.07 -0.91 -28.09
CA GLY A 10 40.64 -2.31 -28.26
C GLY A 10 40.86 -3.15 -26.99
N TRP A 11 42.01 -3.01 -26.34
CA TRP A 11 42.31 -3.73 -25.09
C TRP A 11 41.43 -3.28 -23.93
N VAL A 12 41.11 -1.99 -23.84
CA VAL A 12 40.22 -1.45 -22.79
C VAL A 12 38.80 -1.97 -22.97
N LEU A 13 38.27 -1.97 -24.20
CA LEU A 13 36.98 -2.53 -24.51
C LEU A 13 36.91 -4.04 -24.23
N PHE A 14 37.93 -4.78 -24.62
CA PHE A 14 38.01 -6.22 -24.36
C PHE A 14 38.00 -6.53 -22.87
N ALA A 15 38.83 -5.79 -22.06
CA ALA A 15 38.85 -5.94 -20.61
C ALA A 15 37.48 -5.62 -19.98
N GLY A 16 36.80 -4.59 -20.48
CA GLY A 16 35.44 -4.21 -20.02
C GLY A 16 34.41 -5.30 -20.28
N ILE A 17 34.44 -5.90 -21.50
CA ILE A 17 33.54 -6.99 -21.86
C ILE A 17 33.81 -8.24 -21.01
N CYS A 18 35.07 -8.57 -20.76
CA CYS A 18 35.44 -9.70 -19.90
C CYS A 18 34.99 -9.48 -18.47
N ALA A 19 35.18 -8.27 -17.90
CA ALA A 19 34.75 -7.94 -16.56
C ALA A 19 33.21 -8.02 -16.42
N LEU A 20 32.48 -7.50 -17.39
CA LEU A 20 31.02 -7.58 -17.44
C LEU A 20 30.53 -9.02 -17.54
N GLY A 21 31.13 -9.81 -18.43
CA GLY A 21 30.79 -11.23 -18.62
C GLY A 21 31.04 -12.07 -17.36
N LEU A 22 32.16 -11.83 -16.67
CA LEU A 22 32.47 -12.46 -15.38
C LEU A 22 31.48 -12.03 -14.29
N SER A 23 31.11 -10.76 -14.23
CA SER A 23 30.13 -10.25 -13.25
C SER A 23 28.76 -10.89 -13.45
N ILE A 24 28.28 -10.98 -14.68
CA ILE A 24 27.00 -11.63 -15.01
C ILE A 24 27.08 -13.13 -14.74
N GLY A 25 28.15 -13.79 -15.15
CA GLY A 25 28.33 -15.25 -14.97
C GLY A 25 28.42 -15.64 -13.50
N THR A 26 29.17 -14.90 -12.68
CA THR A 26 29.22 -15.14 -11.24
C THR A 26 27.89 -14.82 -10.55
N GLY A 27 27.19 -13.78 -10.99
CA GLY A 27 25.87 -13.45 -10.50
C GLY A 27 24.86 -14.60 -10.75
N MET A 28 24.88 -15.20 -11.95
CA MET A 28 24.03 -16.34 -12.29
C MET A 28 24.36 -17.61 -11.49
N LEU A 29 25.63 -17.87 -11.25
CA LEU A 29 26.10 -19.03 -10.47
C LEU A 29 25.88 -18.85 -8.95
N SER A 30 25.90 -17.60 -8.47
CA SER A 30 25.68 -17.27 -7.06
C SER A 30 24.23 -16.92 -6.74
N ALA A 31 23.34 -16.86 -7.73
CA ALA A 31 21.92 -16.71 -7.50
C ALA A 31 21.42 -17.96 -6.77
N GLY A 32 21.43 -17.90 -5.45
CA GLY A 32 20.85 -18.94 -4.59
C GLY A 32 19.40 -19.17 -5.00
N HIS A 33 18.99 -20.43 -5.07
CA HIS A 33 17.59 -20.77 -5.23
C HIS A 33 16.83 -20.16 -4.06
N ALA A 34 15.79 -19.41 -4.34
CA ALA A 34 14.87 -18.97 -3.31
C ALA A 34 14.34 -20.21 -2.58
N PRO A 35 14.31 -20.24 -1.25
CA PRO A 35 13.78 -21.36 -0.51
C PRO A 35 12.31 -21.59 -0.91
N GLU A 36 11.93 -22.85 -1.10
CA GLU A 36 10.58 -23.26 -1.50
C GLU A 36 9.51 -22.93 -0.45
N THR A 37 9.92 -22.64 0.76
CA THR A 37 9.04 -22.10 1.81
C THR A 37 9.46 -20.68 2.10
N PRO A 38 8.56 -19.69 1.91
CA PRO A 38 8.84 -18.34 2.35
C PRO A 38 9.13 -18.38 3.86
N GLY A 39 10.32 -17.93 4.24
CA GLY A 39 10.59 -17.61 5.64
C GLY A 39 9.58 -16.59 6.13
N PHE A 40 9.39 -16.50 7.42
CA PHE A 40 8.46 -15.63 8.13
C PHE A 40 7.89 -14.49 7.30
N PRO A 41 6.56 -14.32 7.20
CA PRO A 41 5.97 -13.14 6.58
C PRO A 41 6.42 -11.92 7.38
N ILE A 42 7.37 -11.19 6.85
CA ILE A 42 7.68 -9.84 7.33
C ILE A 42 6.57 -8.97 6.72
N GLU A 43 5.66 -8.50 7.54
CA GLU A 43 4.60 -7.58 7.13
C GLU A 43 5.13 -6.16 6.81
N ASP A 44 6.42 -6.02 6.57
CA ASP A 44 7.03 -4.75 6.21
C ASP A 44 8.12 -4.98 5.17
N ALA A 45 7.82 -4.72 3.93
CA ALA A 45 8.75 -4.15 2.98
C ALA A 45 8.04 -3.89 1.66
N ASP A 46 7.87 -2.65 1.36
CA ASP A 46 8.07 -2.07 0.04
C ASP A 46 8.33 -3.12 -1.07
N ALA A 47 7.28 -3.66 -1.61
CA ALA A 47 7.32 -4.36 -2.86
C ALA A 47 6.22 -3.80 -3.74
N GLY A 48 6.67 -3.01 -4.68
CA GLY A 48 5.81 -2.50 -5.74
C GLY A 48 5.00 -3.60 -6.41
N ALA A 49 3.82 -3.22 -6.84
CA ALA A 49 2.98 -3.86 -7.84
C ALA A 49 2.51 -5.29 -7.54
N GLY A 50 1.48 -5.40 -6.73
CA GLY A 50 0.70 -6.63 -6.63
C GLY A 50 -0.36 -6.47 -5.53
N GLY A 51 -1.40 -5.64 -5.80
CA GLY A 51 -2.43 -5.35 -4.83
C GLY A 51 -3.21 -6.59 -4.41
N GLY A 52 -2.83 -7.18 -3.29
CA GLY A 52 -3.78 -7.83 -2.42
C GLY A 52 -4.64 -6.73 -1.81
N GLU A 53 -5.92 -6.67 -2.19
CA GLU A 53 -6.90 -5.81 -1.55
C GLU A 53 -6.87 -6.15 -0.07
N SER A 54 -6.55 -5.18 0.78
CA SER A 54 -6.58 -5.39 2.22
C SER A 54 -7.99 -5.84 2.59
N ALA A 55 -8.12 -7.03 3.15
CA ALA A 55 -9.40 -7.55 3.63
C ALA A 55 -9.99 -6.68 4.77
N VAL A 56 -9.20 -5.73 5.29
CA VAL A 56 -9.62 -4.83 6.36
C VAL A 56 -10.32 -3.61 5.77
N PRO A 57 -11.57 -3.33 6.15
CA PRO A 57 -12.30 -2.15 5.71
C PRO A 57 -11.56 -0.85 6.02
N LEU A 58 -11.63 0.13 5.11
CA LEU A 58 -10.97 1.44 5.29
C LEU A 58 -11.36 2.11 6.61
N ALA A 59 -12.62 1.97 7.03
CA ALA A 59 -13.10 2.52 8.31
C ALA A 59 -12.31 1.99 9.51
N ASN A 60 -11.96 0.69 9.48
CA ASN A 60 -11.18 0.06 10.54
C ASN A 60 -9.71 0.50 10.50
N LEU A 61 -9.15 0.65 9.29
CA LEU A 61 -7.79 1.18 9.12
C LEU A 61 -7.69 2.63 9.62
N LEU A 62 -8.70 3.47 9.33
CA LEU A 62 -8.77 4.83 9.83
C LEU A 62 -8.92 4.88 11.37
N ALA A 63 -9.73 3.98 11.94
CA ALA A 63 -9.91 3.92 13.39
C ALA A 63 -8.63 3.46 14.12
N ALA A 64 -7.83 2.60 13.51
CA ALA A 64 -6.54 2.13 14.03
C ALA A 64 -5.35 3.02 13.62
N GLY A 65 -5.58 4.01 12.77
CA GLY A 65 -4.55 4.82 12.15
C GLY A 65 -3.91 5.85 13.10
N ASP A 66 -2.76 6.37 12.65
CA ASP A 66 -1.94 7.32 13.40
C ASP A 66 -1.56 8.52 12.50
N ALA A 67 -2.05 9.69 12.84
CA ALA A 67 -1.78 10.91 12.09
C ALA A 67 -0.30 11.34 12.13
N GLU A 68 0.47 11.01 13.18
CA GLU A 68 1.91 11.31 13.21
C GLU A 68 2.68 10.42 12.23
N LYS A 69 2.29 9.15 12.09
CA LYS A 69 2.80 8.29 11.01
C LYS A 69 2.39 8.84 9.64
N GLY A 70 1.14 9.29 9.52
CA GLY A 70 0.64 9.95 8.31
C GLY A 70 1.46 11.18 7.92
N LYS A 71 1.87 11.99 8.89
CA LYS A 71 2.79 13.12 8.68
C LYS A 71 4.15 12.65 8.12
N ALA A 72 4.68 11.55 8.63
CA ALA A 72 5.92 10.97 8.08
C ALA A 72 5.73 10.49 6.64
N VAL A 73 4.60 9.86 6.33
CA VAL A 73 4.24 9.46 4.95
C VAL A 73 4.10 10.68 4.04
N PHE A 74 3.56 11.79 4.55
CA PHE A 74 3.41 13.04 3.79
C PHE A 74 4.73 13.60 3.27
N ALA A 75 5.87 13.25 3.86
CA ALA A 75 7.18 13.62 3.33
C ALA A 75 7.37 13.22 1.86
N LYS A 76 6.71 12.13 1.40
CA LYS A 76 6.69 11.69 0.00
C LYS A 76 5.94 12.67 -0.93
N CYS A 77 5.08 13.51 -0.38
CA CYS A 77 4.21 14.47 -1.08
C CYS A 77 4.78 15.89 -1.04
N ALA A 78 5.58 16.21 -0.01
CA ALA A 78 6.04 17.57 0.32
C ALA A 78 6.94 18.20 -0.76
N ALA A 79 7.54 17.39 -1.64
CA ALA A 79 8.31 17.90 -2.78
C ALA A 79 7.45 18.67 -3.79
N CYS A 80 6.15 18.36 -3.84
CA CYS A 80 5.22 18.94 -4.81
C CYS A 80 4.07 19.72 -4.17
N HIS A 81 3.68 19.39 -2.93
CA HIS A 81 2.53 19.94 -2.23
C HIS A 81 2.91 20.62 -0.92
N THR A 82 2.23 21.69 -0.60
CA THR A 82 2.15 22.22 0.77
C THR A 82 0.84 21.75 1.42
N ILE A 83 0.76 21.77 2.76
CA ILE A 83 -0.45 21.35 3.46
C ILE A 83 -0.87 22.33 4.56
N GLU A 84 -0.04 23.31 4.90
CA GLU A 84 -0.35 24.34 5.88
C GLU A 84 -1.42 25.30 5.35
N GLN A 85 -2.20 25.89 6.24
CA GLN A 85 -3.19 26.91 5.86
C GLN A 85 -2.52 28.10 5.17
N GLY A 86 -3.00 28.42 3.98
CA GLY A 86 -2.43 29.50 3.18
C GLY A 86 -1.05 29.19 2.56
N GLY A 87 -0.61 27.95 2.62
CA GLY A 87 0.63 27.50 1.99
C GLY A 87 0.62 27.74 0.49
N ALA A 88 1.79 28.02 -0.09
CA ALA A 88 1.94 28.31 -1.51
C ALA A 88 1.59 27.07 -2.36
N GLN A 89 1.05 27.32 -3.54
CA GLN A 89 0.93 26.31 -4.60
C GLN A 89 2.32 26.06 -5.20
N GLY A 90 2.67 24.78 -5.37
CA GLY A 90 3.91 24.34 -5.99
C GLY A 90 3.66 23.64 -7.33
N ILE A 91 4.38 22.56 -7.59
CA ILE A 91 4.11 21.64 -8.71
C ILE A 91 2.70 21.06 -8.58
N GLY A 92 2.29 20.77 -7.34
CA GLY A 92 0.94 20.40 -6.97
C GLY A 92 0.21 21.52 -6.20
N PRO A 93 -1.12 21.42 -6.02
CA PRO A 93 -1.89 22.36 -5.23
C PRO A 93 -1.57 22.25 -3.74
N ASN A 94 -1.90 23.31 -2.99
CA ASN A 94 -1.94 23.22 -1.54
C ASN A 94 -3.06 22.25 -1.11
N LEU A 95 -2.79 21.42 -0.10
CA LEU A 95 -3.68 20.35 0.35
C LEU A 95 -4.43 20.67 1.67
N TRP A 96 -4.35 21.92 2.16
CA TRP A 96 -5.11 22.36 3.33
C TRP A 96 -6.61 22.17 3.14
N ALA A 97 -7.24 21.50 4.09
CA ALA A 97 -8.67 21.22 4.09
C ALA A 97 -9.18 20.56 2.79
N ALA A 98 -8.39 19.69 2.17
CA ALA A 98 -8.73 19.06 0.89
C ALA A 98 -9.89 18.07 0.99
N LEU A 99 -9.98 17.28 2.07
CA LEU A 99 -11.11 16.37 2.28
C LEU A 99 -12.41 17.15 2.45
N GLY A 100 -13.48 16.66 1.85
CA GLY A 100 -14.77 17.32 1.81
C GLY A 100 -14.92 18.40 0.72
N LYS A 101 -13.86 18.73 -0.02
CA LYS A 101 -13.89 19.71 -1.11
C LYS A 101 -14.02 19.02 -2.48
N PRO A 102 -14.60 19.71 -3.48
CA PRO A 102 -14.66 19.20 -4.84
C PRO A 102 -13.28 18.87 -5.42
N HIS A 103 -13.24 17.92 -6.34
CA HIS A 103 -12.04 17.65 -7.12
C HIS A 103 -11.60 18.93 -7.85
N GLY A 104 -10.33 19.32 -7.69
CA GLY A 104 -9.83 20.56 -8.35
C GLY A 104 -10.28 21.86 -7.68
N HIS A 105 -10.55 21.88 -6.38
CA HIS A 105 -11.12 23.00 -5.63
C HIS A 105 -10.20 24.20 -5.42
N VAL A 106 -8.87 24.06 -5.58
CA VAL A 106 -7.93 25.17 -5.29
C VAL A 106 -7.99 26.21 -6.42
N PRO A 107 -8.39 27.46 -6.13
CA PRO A 107 -8.50 28.48 -7.16
C PRO A 107 -7.16 28.80 -7.83
N GLY A 108 -7.18 28.95 -9.14
CA GLY A 108 -5.99 29.33 -9.91
C GLY A 108 -4.98 28.22 -10.16
N PHE A 109 -5.15 27.03 -9.59
CA PHE A 109 -4.30 25.90 -9.90
C PHE A 109 -4.75 25.20 -11.20
N ALA A 110 -3.80 24.91 -12.09
CA ALA A 110 -4.07 24.33 -13.42
C ALA A 110 -4.20 22.79 -13.34
N TYR A 111 -5.31 22.31 -12.80
CA TYR A 111 -5.62 20.88 -12.75
C TYR A 111 -5.71 20.24 -14.14
N SER A 112 -5.62 18.90 -14.19
CA SER A 112 -6.00 18.13 -15.38
C SER A 112 -7.52 18.05 -15.50
N GLY A 113 -8.04 18.08 -16.72
CA GLY A 113 -9.45 17.81 -16.99
C GLY A 113 -9.88 16.44 -16.45
N ALA A 114 -8.98 15.45 -16.47
CA ALA A 114 -9.23 14.11 -15.92
C ALA A 114 -9.62 14.16 -14.44
N LEU A 115 -9.03 15.05 -13.64
CA LEU A 115 -9.38 15.16 -12.22
C LEU A 115 -10.65 16.02 -12.02
N THR A 116 -10.74 17.14 -12.71
CA THR A 116 -11.88 18.06 -12.53
C THR A 116 -13.20 17.56 -13.10
N SER A 117 -13.16 16.54 -13.98
CA SER A 117 -14.37 15.90 -14.50
C SER A 117 -14.95 14.83 -13.56
N ILE A 118 -14.25 14.45 -12.50
CA ILE A 118 -14.76 13.52 -11.50
C ILE A 118 -15.78 14.26 -10.63
N PRO A 119 -17.05 13.83 -10.58
CA PRO A 119 -18.07 14.49 -9.78
C PRO A 119 -17.87 14.25 -8.29
N GLY A 120 -18.45 15.13 -7.48
CA GLY A 120 -18.44 14.98 -6.02
C GLY A 120 -17.22 15.60 -5.36
N ASN A 121 -17.07 15.27 -4.09
CA ASN A 121 -16.03 15.78 -3.22
C ASN A 121 -15.07 14.67 -2.83
N TRP A 122 -13.89 15.05 -2.40
CA TRP A 122 -12.93 14.15 -1.76
C TRP A 122 -13.52 13.58 -0.47
N ASP A 123 -14.06 12.38 -0.50
CA ASP A 123 -14.36 11.59 0.67
C ASP A 123 -13.18 10.68 1.04
N PHE A 124 -13.32 9.94 2.15
CA PHE A 124 -12.25 9.05 2.61
C PHE A 124 -11.96 7.93 1.59
N ALA A 125 -12.99 7.35 1.00
CA ALA A 125 -12.85 6.25 0.05
C ALA A 125 -12.22 6.74 -1.26
N GLY A 126 -12.68 7.84 -1.82
CA GLY A 126 -12.11 8.44 -3.03
C GLY A 126 -10.65 8.88 -2.81
N MET A 127 -10.32 9.39 -1.62
CA MET A 127 -8.95 9.73 -1.28
C MET A 127 -8.06 8.48 -1.17
N ASP A 128 -8.55 7.39 -0.58
CA ASP A 128 -7.82 6.13 -0.51
C ASP A 128 -7.52 5.57 -1.90
N GLU A 129 -8.52 5.51 -2.77
CA GLU A 129 -8.34 5.04 -4.15
C GLU A 129 -7.41 5.96 -4.97
N TRP A 130 -7.51 7.28 -4.77
CA TRP A 130 -6.58 8.23 -5.38
C TRP A 130 -5.14 7.99 -4.92
N LEU A 131 -4.92 7.86 -3.61
CA LEU A 131 -3.59 7.63 -3.05
C LEU A 131 -3.04 6.25 -3.42
N LYS A 132 -3.90 5.25 -3.58
CA LYS A 132 -3.54 3.90 -4.04
C LYS A 132 -3.01 3.92 -5.47
N SER A 133 -3.67 4.62 -6.37
CA SER A 133 -3.22 4.76 -7.76
C SER A 133 -3.84 5.97 -8.46
N PRO A 134 -3.17 7.13 -8.47
CA PRO A 134 -3.70 8.34 -9.11
C PRO A 134 -4.07 8.16 -10.57
N ARG A 135 -3.26 7.38 -11.31
CA ARG A 135 -3.50 7.13 -12.74
C ARG A 135 -4.70 6.22 -13.01
N LYS A 136 -5.03 5.31 -12.09
CA LYS A 136 -6.25 4.49 -12.19
C LYS A 136 -7.48 5.30 -11.82
N TYR A 137 -7.39 6.11 -10.76
CA TYR A 137 -8.50 6.94 -10.29
C TYR A 137 -8.88 8.03 -11.31
N ALA A 138 -7.90 8.74 -11.86
CA ALA A 138 -8.08 9.80 -12.84
C ALA A 138 -7.16 9.58 -14.05
N PRO A 139 -7.53 8.75 -15.04
CA PRO A 139 -6.71 8.51 -16.24
C PRO A 139 -6.45 9.81 -16.99
N GLY A 140 -5.18 10.16 -17.18
CA GLY A 140 -4.77 11.45 -17.76
C GLY A 140 -4.48 12.54 -16.72
N THR A 141 -4.43 12.20 -15.43
CA THR A 141 -3.95 13.12 -14.40
C THR A 141 -2.52 13.59 -14.67
N LYS A 142 -2.24 14.85 -14.33
CA LYS A 142 -0.88 15.42 -14.39
C LYS A 142 0.01 14.94 -13.24
N MET A 143 -0.57 14.39 -12.15
CA MET A 143 0.17 13.87 -11.02
C MET A 143 0.93 12.61 -11.41
N SER A 144 2.26 12.63 -11.27
CA SER A 144 3.15 11.53 -11.68
C SER A 144 3.42 10.53 -10.56
N PHE A 145 2.82 10.71 -9.40
CA PHE A 145 2.99 9.82 -8.25
C PHE A 145 2.53 8.38 -8.56
N ALA A 146 3.35 7.40 -8.16
CA ALA A 146 3.06 6.00 -8.44
C ALA A 146 1.90 5.44 -7.60
N GLY A 147 1.69 5.99 -6.42
CA GLY A 147 0.72 5.54 -5.43
C GLY A 147 1.38 4.92 -4.20
N LEU A 148 0.56 4.65 -3.19
CA LEU A 148 0.92 3.96 -1.95
C LEU A 148 0.25 2.59 -1.92
N GLY A 149 1.04 1.52 -1.96
CA GLY A 149 0.54 0.14 -1.93
C GLY A 149 -0.01 -0.27 -0.55
N ASN A 150 0.63 0.18 0.52
CA ASN A 150 0.24 -0.16 1.89
C ASN A 150 -1.03 0.59 2.32
N ALA A 151 -2.08 -0.16 2.66
CA ALA A 151 -3.38 0.39 3.03
C ALA A 151 -3.34 1.17 4.35
N GLN A 152 -2.55 0.72 5.34
CA GLN A 152 -2.41 1.43 6.60
C GLN A 152 -1.66 2.75 6.43
N GLU A 153 -0.59 2.79 5.60
CA GLU A 153 0.08 4.06 5.27
C GLU A 153 -0.88 5.07 4.63
N ARG A 154 -1.79 4.60 3.77
CA ARG A 154 -2.81 5.48 3.17
C ARG A 154 -3.79 6.00 4.21
N ALA A 155 -4.28 5.12 5.09
CA ALA A 155 -5.17 5.52 6.17
C ALA A 155 -4.52 6.53 7.12
N ASP A 156 -3.28 6.31 7.52
CA ASP A 156 -2.50 7.22 8.36
C ASP A 156 -2.35 8.59 7.69
N LEU A 157 -1.99 8.60 6.39
CA LEU A 157 -1.88 9.83 5.60
C LEU A 157 -3.21 10.57 5.49
N ILE A 158 -4.31 9.86 5.26
CA ILE A 158 -5.65 10.43 5.18
C ILE A 158 -6.04 11.07 6.52
N LEU A 159 -5.73 10.44 7.65
CA LEU A 159 -5.95 11.00 8.98
C LEU A 159 -5.15 12.30 9.18
N TYR A 160 -3.88 12.30 8.80
CA TYR A 160 -3.07 13.50 8.85
C TYR A 160 -3.68 14.61 7.99
N MET A 161 -4.04 14.33 6.75
CA MET A 161 -4.69 15.29 5.86
C MET A 161 -6.03 15.79 6.41
N ASN A 162 -6.81 14.92 7.06
CA ASN A 162 -8.06 15.31 7.70
C ASN A 162 -7.82 16.31 8.84
N ASN A 163 -6.80 16.10 9.65
CA ASN A 163 -6.41 17.00 10.73
C ASN A 163 -5.86 18.34 10.21
N MET A 164 -5.45 18.40 8.94
CA MET A 164 -5.01 19.62 8.28
C MET A 164 -6.20 20.44 7.75
N GLY A 165 -7.14 20.75 8.60
CA GLY A 165 -8.22 21.72 8.36
C GLY A 165 -9.53 21.14 7.82
N SER A 166 -9.58 19.87 7.40
CA SER A 166 -10.83 19.23 6.95
C SER A 166 -11.73 18.85 8.12
N ASN A 167 -11.20 18.20 9.12
CA ASN A 167 -11.86 17.79 10.38
C ASN A 167 -13.21 17.08 10.16
N LEU A 168 -13.29 16.27 9.12
CA LEU A 168 -14.48 15.46 8.86
C LEU A 168 -14.63 14.35 9.91
N PRO A 169 -15.85 13.99 10.30
CA PRO A 169 -16.07 12.84 11.16
C PRO A 169 -15.62 11.55 10.45
N LEU A 170 -14.89 10.70 11.16
CA LEU A 170 -14.44 9.43 10.60
C LEU A 170 -15.64 8.48 10.42
N PRO A 171 -15.62 7.60 9.40
CA PRO A 171 -16.61 6.56 9.27
C PRO A 171 -16.53 5.61 10.48
N ALA A 172 -17.68 5.12 10.92
CA ALA A 172 -17.73 4.15 12.00
C ALA A 172 -17.01 2.86 11.59
N PRO A 173 -16.20 2.26 12.47
CA PRO A 173 -15.58 0.98 12.19
C PRO A 173 -16.64 -0.08 11.87
N GLU A 174 -16.40 -0.86 10.83
CA GLU A 174 -17.25 -2.01 10.51
C GLU A 174 -16.85 -3.17 11.43
N ALA A 175 -17.83 -3.93 11.91
CA ALA A 175 -17.55 -5.17 12.62
C ALA A 175 -16.77 -6.09 11.68
N ALA A 176 -15.64 -6.62 12.15
CA ALA A 176 -14.92 -7.64 11.39
C ALA A 176 -15.93 -8.73 10.98
N PRO A 177 -15.86 -9.26 9.74
CA PRO A 177 -16.65 -10.45 9.39
C PRO A 177 -16.41 -11.47 10.50
N ALA A 178 -17.49 -11.91 11.16
CA ALA A 178 -17.39 -12.96 12.14
C ALA A 178 -16.72 -14.13 11.42
N GLU A 179 -15.50 -14.47 11.82
CA GLU A 179 -14.83 -15.71 11.42
C GLU A 179 -15.82 -16.81 11.75
N GLU A 180 -16.38 -17.42 10.72
CA GLU A 180 -17.35 -18.50 10.84
C GLU A 180 -16.69 -19.57 11.68
N ALA A 181 -17.07 -19.60 12.96
CA ALA A 181 -16.59 -20.60 13.90
C ALA A 181 -16.89 -21.95 13.29
N ALA A 182 -15.83 -22.68 12.91
CA ALA A 182 -15.93 -24.06 12.48
C ALA A 182 -16.83 -24.81 13.47
N PRO A 183 -17.83 -25.58 13.00
CA PRO A 183 -18.69 -26.31 13.89
C PRO A 183 -17.83 -27.25 14.74
N ALA A 184 -17.90 -27.09 16.05
CA ALA A 184 -17.31 -28.01 16.99
C ALA A 184 -17.87 -29.39 16.68
N GLU A 185 -17.01 -30.30 16.22
CA GLU A 185 -17.33 -31.73 16.08
C GLU A 185 -17.90 -32.22 17.41
N GLY A 186 -19.16 -32.65 17.32
CA GLY A 186 -19.90 -33.16 18.45
C GLY A 186 -19.22 -34.40 19.04
N ASP A 187 -19.04 -34.33 20.34
CA ASP A 187 -18.68 -35.40 21.20
C ASP A 187 -19.68 -36.58 21.00
N ALA A 188 -19.16 -37.69 20.49
CA ALA A 188 -19.94 -38.91 20.34
C ALA A 188 -20.15 -39.54 21.74
N PRO A 189 -21.36 -39.95 22.12
CA PRO A 189 -21.56 -40.64 23.38
C PRO A 189 -20.98 -42.05 23.32
N ALA A 190 -20.09 -42.34 24.25
CA ALA A 190 -19.56 -43.69 24.49
C ALA A 190 -20.71 -44.59 24.97
N GLU A 191 -21.01 -45.60 24.17
CA GLU A 191 -21.80 -46.75 24.61
C GLU A 191 -21.04 -47.52 25.73
N GLY A 192 -21.55 -47.43 26.91
CA GLY A 192 -21.13 -48.24 28.05
C GLY A 192 -21.98 -49.50 28.16
N ASP A 193 -21.27 -50.58 28.14
CA ASP A 193 -21.62 -51.98 28.17
C ASP A 193 -22.61 -52.41 29.28
N ALA A 194 -23.46 -53.36 28.85
CA ALA A 194 -24.45 -54.04 29.67
C ALA A 194 -23.79 -55.02 30.62
N ALA A 195 -24.20 -55.04 31.86
CA ALA A 195 -24.06 -56.18 32.73
C ALA A 195 -25.39 -56.50 33.41
N ALA A 196 -25.86 -57.68 33.10
CA ALA A 196 -27.11 -58.30 33.55
C ALA A 196 -26.96 -58.92 34.92
N PRO A 197 -27.98 -59.58 35.43
CA PRO A 197 -28.45 -59.45 36.80
C PRO A 197 -28.06 -60.63 37.70
N ALA A 198 -28.15 -60.45 38.98
CA ALA A 198 -28.11 -61.56 39.93
C ALA A 198 -29.28 -61.49 40.91
N GLU A 199 -30.04 -62.56 40.81
CA GLU A 199 -31.09 -63.04 41.74
C GLU A 199 -30.68 -62.98 43.22
N ALA A 200 -31.58 -62.81 44.11
CA ALA A 200 -32.22 -63.89 44.95
C ALA A 200 -32.77 -63.35 46.28
N LYS A 201 -33.98 -63.67 46.51
CA LYS A 201 -34.59 -64.21 47.75
C LYS A 201 -34.56 -63.43 49.05
N GLN A 202 -35.58 -63.05 49.56
CA GLN A 202 -36.67 -63.58 50.40
C GLN A 202 -37.55 -62.46 50.91
#